data_f67367938fae61183f83297f17a46be8
#
_entry.id   f67367938fae61183f83297f17a46be8
#
_cell.length_a   1.000
_cell.length_b   1.000
_cell.length_c   1.000
_cell.angle_alpha   90.00
_cell.angle_beta   90.00
_cell.angle_gamma   90.00
#
_symmetry.space_group_name_H-M   'P 1'
#
loop_
_entity.id
_entity.type
_entity.pdbx_description
1 polymer ?
#
loop_
_entity_poly.entity_id
_entity_poly.type
_entity_poly.pdbx_seq_one_letter_code
_entity_poly.pdbx_strand_id
1 'polypeptide(L)'
;VALNASDAAGSLAVIGLTTYLQQAQTGAWDVPAAFLHKTYLDAVTGAGGIATLLPPQPVDAEIAARVLDRLDGLILTGGRDVDPAAYNNEPHPATDEPAGDRDAWEFALLGAALRRGMPVLGICRGAQVLNVAMG
;
A
#
# COMPACT_ATOMS: atom_id res chain seq x y z
N VAL A 1 -3.00 -16.32 -9.66
CA VAL A 1 -2.47 -16.92 -10.88
C VAL A 1 -1.25 -17.73 -10.54
N ALA A 2 -1.29 -19.00 -10.92
CA ALA A 2 -0.13 -19.86 -10.76
C ALA A 2 0.94 -19.45 -11.78
N LEU A 3 2.19 -19.36 -11.34
CA LEU A 3 3.30 -19.11 -12.22
C LEU A 3 3.57 -20.36 -13.07
N ASN A 4 3.82 -20.19 -14.34
CA ASN A 4 4.23 -21.29 -15.19
C ASN A 4 5.73 -21.58 -14.98
N ALA A 5 6.24 -22.66 -15.57
CA ALA A 5 7.63 -23.08 -15.38
C ALA A 5 8.64 -22.02 -15.84
N SER A 6 8.35 -21.24 -16.87
CA SER A 6 9.26 -20.19 -17.33
C SER A 6 9.27 -19.00 -16.41
N ASP A 7 8.13 -18.63 -15.83
CA ASP A 7 8.06 -17.57 -14.82
C ASP A 7 8.81 -17.99 -13.55
N ALA A 8 8.60 -19.26 -13.12
CA ALA A 8 9.28 -19.80 -11.96
C ALA A 8 10.81 -19.83 -12.13
N ALA A 9 11.30 -20.06 -13.33
CA ALA A 9 12.73 -20.01 -13.62
C ALA A 9 13.31 -18.60 -13.45
N GLY A 10 12.49 -17.55 -13.65
CA GLY A 10 12.89 -16.18 -13.44
C GLY A 10 12.88 -15.79 -11.96
N SER A 11 11.76 -15.97 -11.30
CA SER A 11 11.55 -15.72 -9.86
C SER A 11 10.06 -15.66 -9.54
N LEU A 12 9.75 -15.75 -8.25
CA LEU A 12 8.42 -15.45 -7.74
C LEU A 12 8.23 -13.92 -7.67
N ALA A 13 7.04 -13.45 -7.97
CA ALA A 13 6.73 -12.04 -7.86
C ALA A 13 6.70 -11.59 -6.39
N VAL A 14 7.40 -10.50 -6.09
CA VAL A 14 7.38 -9.87 -4.77
C VAL A 14 6.42 -8.70 -4.81
N ILE A 15 5.35 -8.78 -4.03
CA ILE A 15 4.27 -7.80 -4.00
C ILE A 15 4.32 -7.02 -2.70
N GLY A 16 4.45 -5.70 -2.79
CA GLY A 16 4.40 -4.81 -1.64
C GLY A 16 2.96 -4.45 -1.30
N LEU A 17 2.61 -4.52 0.00
CA LEU A 17 1.30 -4.12 0.49
C LEU A 17 1.48 -3.03 1.53
N THR A 18 0.84 -1.89 1.33
CA THR A 18 0.85 -0.83 2.34
C THR A 18 0.09 -1.25 3.58
N THR A 19 0.50 -0.74 4.74
CA THR A 19 -0.06 -1.18 6.02
C THR A 19 -0.71 -0.04 6.78
N TYR A 20 -1.45 -0.41 7.82
CA TYR A 20 -1.87 0.51 8.87
C TYR A 20 -0.67 0.90 9.73
N LEU A 21 -0.72 2.09 10.30
CA LEU A 21 0.19 2.54 11.35
C LEU A 21 -0.67 3.31 12.35
N GLN A 22 -1.04 2.66 13.44
CA GLN A 22 -1.96 3.23 14.42
C GLN A 22 -1.83 2.48 15.74
N GLN A 23 -2.50 3.01 16.78
CA GLN A 23 -2.56 2.34 18.05
C GLN A 23 -3.17 0.95 17.89
N ALA A 24 -2.53 -0.06 18.44
CA ALA A 24 -2.95 -1.45 18.35
C ALA A 24 -2.79 -2.15 19.70
N GLN A 25 -3.75 -3.01 20.01
CA GLN A 25 -3.71 -3.84 21.20
C GLN A 25 -3.51 -5.30 20.82
N THR A 26 -2.56 -5.95 21.49
CA THR A 26 -2.33 -7.38 21.33
C THR A 26 -1.78 -7.94 22.65
N GLY A 27 -2.50 -8.85 23.30
CA GLY A 27 -2.15 -9.32 24.62
C GLY A 27 -2.02 -8.17 25.61
N ALA A 28 -0.87 -8.04 26.25
CA ALA A 28 -0.56 -6.95 27.19
C ALA A 28 -0.06 -5.68 26.51
N TRP A 29 0.14 -5.70 25.20
CA TRP A 29 0.67 -4.56 24.45
C TRP A 29 -0.44 -3.65 23.97
N ASP A 30 -0.26 -2.35 24.16
CA ASP A 30 -1.11 -1.29 23.61
C ASP A 30 -0.19 -0.17 23.15
N VAL A 31 0.25 -0.25 21.89
CA VAL A 31 1.32 0.60 21.34
C VAL A 31 1.02 0.96 19.90
N PRO A 32 1.60 2.07 19.39
CA PRO A 32 1.60 2.31 17.95
C PRO A 32 2.31 1.15 17.24
N ALA A 33 1.67 0.62 16.21
CA ALA A 33 2.20 -0.50 15.47
C ALA A 33 1.79 -0.46 14.01
N ALA A 34 2.66 -1.00 13.16
CA ALA A 34 2.34 -1.24 11.76
C ALA A 34 1.80 -2.66 11.64
N PHE A 35 0.66 -2.82 10.99
CA PHE A 35 0.04 -4.13 10.82
C PHE A 35 -0.89 -4.16 9.61
N LEU A 36 -1.24 -5.36 9.19
CA LEU A 36 -2.17 -5.57 8.09
C LEU A 36 -2.95 -6.87 8.33
N HIS A 37 -4.20 -6.90 7.95
CA HIS A 37 -5.03 -8.10 8.05
C HIS A 37 -4.43 -9.23 7.22
N LYS A 38 -4.41 -10.43 7.79
CA LYS A 38 -3.85 -11.62 7.14
C LYS A 38 -4.52 -11.94 5.80
N THR A 39 -5.80 -11.57 5.62
CA THR A 39 -6.51 -11.81 4.36
C THR A 39 -5.82 -11.20 3.15
N TYR A 40 -5.16 -10.05 3.31
CA TYR A 40 -4.36 -9.45 2.23
C TYR A 40 -3.14 -10.31 1.89
N LEU A 41 -2.47 -10.81 2.92
CA LEU A 41 -1.31 -11.69 2.74
C LEU A 41 -1.72 -12.97 2.01
N ASP A 42 -2.83 -13.58 2.44
CA ASP A 42 -3.36 -14.81 1.87
C ASP A 42 -3.76 -14.62 0.40
N ALA A 43 -4.27 -13.44 0.04
CA ALA A 43 -4.60 -13.13 -1.35
C ALA A 43 -3.35 -13.16 -2.24
N VAL A 44 -2.25 -12.58 -1.78
CA VAL A 44 -0.98 -12.58 -2.53
C VAL A 44 -0.38 -13.96 -2.60
N THR A 45 -0.25 -14.67 -1.48
CA THR A 45 0.36 -16.00 -1.45
C THR A 45 -0.50 -17.02 -2.19
N GLY A 46 -1.82 -16.90 -2.10
CA GLY A 46 -2.76 -17.75 -2.85
C GLY A 46 -2.64 -17.57 -4.36
N ALA A 47 -2.23 -16.39 -4.81
CA ALA A 47 -1.99 -16.10 -6.22
C ALA A 47 -0.57 -16.50 -6.68
N GLY A 48 0.24 -17.04 -5.80
CA GLY A 48 1.59 -17.49 -6.13
C GLY A 48 2.69 -16.45 -5.93
N GLY A 49 2.39 -15.34 -5.26
CA GLY A 49 3.38 -14.30 -4.99
C GLY A 49 3.95 -14.35 -3.57
N ILE A 50 4.91 -13.48 -3.32
CA ILE A 50 5.47 -13.23 -2.00
C ILE A 50 4.93 -11.90 -1.50
N ALA A 51 4.35 -11.90 -0.30
CA ALA A 51 3.81 -10.69 0.31
C ALA A 51 4.89 -9.99 1.15
N THR A 52 5.09 -8.70 0.89
CA THR A 52 6.02 -7.85 1.64
C THR A 52 5.26 -6.64 2.18
N LEU A 53 5.34 -6.39 3.47
CA LEU A 53 4.65 -5.27 4.08
C LEU A 53 5.45 -3.98 3.94
N LEU A 54 4.75 -2.89 3.64
CA LEU A 54 5.31 -1.56 3.44
C LEU A 54 4.71 -0.59 4.46
N PRO A 55 5.23 -0.55 5.70
CA PRO A 55 4.70 0.33 6.72
C PRO A 55 4.97 1.80 6.40
N PRO A 56 4.03 2.71 6.74
CA PRO A 56 4.24 4.13 6.58
C PRO A 56 5.51 4.61 7.28
N GLN A 57 6.29 5.42 6.59
CA GLN A 57 7.54 5.97 7.10
C GLN A 57 7.87 7.25 6.33
N PRO A 58 8.80 8.07 6.82
CA PRO A 58 9.20 9.28 6.09
C PRO A 58 9.62 8.94 4.66
N VAL A 59 9.17 9.73 3.70
CA VAL A 59 9.32 9.40 2.29
C VAL A 59 9.63 10.63 1.44
N ASP A 60 10.47 10.42 0.44
CA ASP A 60 10.68 11.31 -0.69
C ASP A 60 10.74 10.46 -1.98
N ALA A 61 11.00 11.09 -3.11
CA ALA A 61 11.05 10.39 -4.39
C ALA A 61 12.16 9.34 -4.44
N GLU A 62 13.29 9.60 -3.81
CA GLU A 62 14.41 8.65 -3.76
C GLU A 62 14.06 7.43 -2.93
N ILE A 63 13.49 7.64 -1.74
CA ILE A 63 13.08 6.53 -0.85
C ILE A 63 12.03 5.68 -1.55
N ALA A 64 11.02 6.29 -2.16
CA ALA A 64 9.98 5.56 -2.90
C ALA A 64 10.58 4.71 -4.02
N ALA A 65 11.50 5.29 -4.81
CA ALA A 65 12.17 4.56 -5.88
C ALA A 65 12.95 3.36 -5.35
N ARG A 66 13.69 3.54 -4.25
CA ARG A 66 14.48 2.47 -3.65
C ARG A 66 13.61 1.32 -3.13
N VAL A 67 12.46 1.64 -2.53
CA VAL A 67 11.50 0.62 -2.09
C VAL A 67 11.01 -0.18 -3.30
N LEU A 68 10.58 0.50 -4.35
CA LEU A 68 10.03 -0.17 -5.54
C LEU A 68 11.07 -0.98 -6.32
N ASP A 69 12.36 -0.66 -6.21
CA ASP A 69 13.42 -1.45 -6.84
C ASP A 69 13.41 -2.92 -6.38
N ARG A 70 12.81 -3.21 -5.24
CA ARG A 70 12.75 -4.56 -4.66
C ARG A 70 11.41 -5.27 -4.90
N LEU A 71 10.49 -4.64 -5.62
CA LEU A 71 9.13 -5.12 -5.81
C LEU A 71 8.81 -5.36 -7.28
N ASP A 72 7.87 -6.27 -7.52
CA ASP A 72 7.32 -6.53 -8.85
C ASP A 72 5.91 -5.96 -9.00
N GLY A 73 5.26 -5.61 -7.91
CA GLY A 73 3.93 -5.02 -7.91
C GLY A 73 3.61 -4.35 -6.58
N LEU A 74 2.59 -3.50 -6.59
CA LEU A 74 2.18 -2.70 -5.44
C LEU A 74 0.68 -2.85 -5.21
N ILE A 75 0.30 -3.15 -3.96
CA ILE A 75 -1.09 -3.12 -3.51
C ILE A 75 -1.27 -2.02 -2.48
N LEU A 76 -2.15 -1.07 -2.79
CA LEU A 76 -2.60 -0.05 -1.85
C LEU A 76 -3.83 -0.61 -1.14
N THR A 77 -3.71 -0.87 0.15
CA THR A 77 -4.74 -1.57 0.92
C THR A 77 -5.78 -0.62 1.50
N GLY A 78 -6.84 -1.19 2.08
CA GLY A 78 -7.89 -0.44 2.76
C GLY A 78 -7.40 0.31 4.00
N GLY A 79 -8.26 1.08 4.63
CA GLY A 79 -7.94 1.86 5.81
C GLY A 79 -8.79 3.12 5.91
N ARG A 80 -8.30 4.10 6.67
CA ARG A 80 -8.98 5.40 6.80
C ARG A 80 -9.03 6.13 5.47
N ASP A 81 -10.03 6.97 5.29
CA ASP A 81 -10.17 7.76 4.08
C ASP A 81 -8.95 8.65 3.82
N VAL A 82 -8.68 8.88 2.55
CA VAL A 82 -7.65 9.84 2.12
C VAL A 82 -8.07 11.23 2.58
N ASP A 83 -7.10 12.05 2.99
CA ASP A 83 -7.36 13.43 3.40
C ASP A 83 -8.07 14.18 2.25
N PRO A 84 -9.27 14.71 2.47
CA PRO A 84 -10.00 15.49 1.47
C PRO A 84 -9.19 16.65 0.87
N ALA A 85 -8.27 17.22 1.62
CA ALA A 85 -7.40 18.28 1.13
C ALA A 85 -6.53 17.83 -0.06
N ALA A 86 -6.24 16.53 -0.18
CA ALA A 86 -5.46 15.99 -1.29
C ALA A 86 -6.19 16.11 -2.64
N TYR A 87 -7.50 16.25 -2.64
CA TYR A 87 -8.30 16.44 -3.85
C TYR A 87 -9.16 17.73 -3.80
N ASN A 88 -8.74 18.69 -2.99
CA ASN A 88 -9.34 20.03 -2.87
C ASN A 88 -10.81 20.03 -2.44
N ASN A 89 -11.20 19.08 -1.59
CA ASN A 89 -12.55 19.01 -1.03
C ASN A 89 -12.57 19.21 0.48
N GLU A 90 -13.73 19.60 0.99
CA GLU A 90 -13.95 19.66 2.42
C GLU A 90 -14.30 18.28 2.98
N PRO A 91 -13.91 17.99 4.23
CA PRO A 91 -14.28 16.74 4.87
C PRO A 91 -15.79 16.56 4.95
N HIS A 92 -16.27 15.38 4.57
CA HIS A 92 -17.66 15.00 4.83
C HIS A 92 -17.77 14.50 6.28
N PRO A 93 -18.92 14.70 6.97
CA PRO A 93 -19.07 14.20 8.35
C PRO A 93 -18.86 12.70 8.52
N ALA A 94 -19.01 11.91 7.46
CA ALA A 94 -18.75 10.47 7.49
C ALA A 94 -17.31 10.09 7.13
N THR A 95 -16.46 11.08 6.81
CA THR A 95 -15.03 10.84 6.49
C THR A 95 -14.26 10.57 7.77
N ASP A 96 -13.45 9.51 7.77
CA ASP A 96 -12.56 9.20 8.87
C ASP A 96 -11.50 10.30 9.06
N GLU A 97 -10.95 10.38 10.27
CA GLU A 97 -9.82 11.25 10.52
C GLU A 97 -8.63 10.84 9.64
N PRO A 98 -8.03 11.79 8.88
CA PRO A 98 -6.96 11.45 7.93
C PRO A 98 -5.72 10.84 8.59
N ALA A 99 -5.08 9.93 7.87
CA ALA A 99 -3.79 9.36 8.24
C ALA A 99 -2.71 9.99 7.33
N GLY A 100 -2.30 11.22 7.64
CA GLY A 100 -1.40 12.01 6.79
C GLY A 100 -0.08 11.32 6.44
N ASP A 101 0.53 10.61 7.39
CA ASP A 101 1.77 9.86 7.15
C ASP A 101 1.55 8.76 6.11
N ARG A 102 0.44 8.07 6.21
CA ARG A 102 0.08 7.02 5.27
C ARG A 102 -0.23 7.58 3.89
N ASP A 103 -0.92 8.71 3.83
CA ASP A 103 -1.24 9.37 2.56
C ASP A 103 0.05 9.77 1.83
N ALA A 104 0.97 10.44 2.51
CA ALA A 104 2.24 10.85 1.92
C ALA A 104 3.04 9.65 1.41
N TRP A 105 3.12 8.59 2.20
CA TRP A 105 3.79 7.35 1.86
C TRP A 105 3.20 6.72 0.59
N GLU A 106 1.88 6.53 0.58
CA GLU A 106 1.22 5.87 -0.54
C GLU A 106 1.22 6.71 -1.81
N PHE A 107 1.04 8.02 -1.72
CA PHE A 107 1.14 8.89 -2.91
C PHE A 107 2.55 8.85 -3.51
N ALA A 108 3.58 8.84 -2.69
CA ALA A 108 4.95 8.76 -3.17
C ALA A 108 5.25 7.41 -3.84
N LEU A 109 4.82 6.30 -3.21
CA LEU A 109 4.98 4.97 -3.79
C LEU A 109 4.21 4.83 -5.11
N LEU A 110 2.96 5.30 -5.12
CA LEU A 110 2.13 5.23 -6.32
C LEU A 110 2.72 6.04 -7.46
N GLY A 111 3.17 7.26 -7.20
CA GLY A 111 3.81 8.09 -8.21
C GLY A 111 5.03 7.41 -8.83
N ALA A 112 5.87 6.82 -8.01
CA ALA A 112 7.05 6.08 -8.48
C ALA A 112 6.66 4.81 -9.27
N ALA A 113 5.61 4.10 -8.82
CA ALA A 113 5.12 2.92 -9.51
C ALA A 113 4.56 3.24 -10.89
N LEU A 114 3.76 4.31 -10.99
CA LEU A 114 3.20 4.74 -12.28
C LEU A 114 4.29 5.16 -13.27
N ARG A 115 5.32 5.88 -12.81
CA ARG A 115 6.42 6.30 -13.67
C ARG A 115 7.20 5.13 -14.27
N ARG A 116 7.31 4.02 -13.56
CA ARG A 116 8.04 2.83 -14.03
C ARG A 116 7.14 1.76 -14.63
N GLY A 117 5.84 2.03 -14.78
CA GLY A 117 4.90 1.06 -15.34
C GLY A 117 4.69 -0.17 -14.49
N MET A 118 4.90 -0.08 -13.17
CA MET A 118 4.71 -1.20 -12.26
C MET A 118 3.21 -1.49 -12.10
N PRO A 119 2.78 -2.76 -12.06
CA PRO A 119 1.39 -3.10 -11.76
C PRO A 119 0.97 -2.59 -10.38
N VAL A 120 -0.19 -1.94 -10.30
CA VAL A 120 -0.75 -1.41 -9.06
C VAL A 120 -2.20 -1.87 -8.91
N LEU A 121 -2.58 -2.29 -7.71
CA LEU A 121 -3.95 -2.58 -7.33
C LEU A 121 -4.34 -1.72 -6.13
N GLY A 122 -5.43 -0.97 -6.25
CA GLY A 122 -6.00 -0.20 -5.14
C GLY A 122 -7.27 -0.86 -4.60
N ILE A 123 -7.35 -1.07 -3.29
CA ILE A 123 -8.48 -1.71 -2.62
C ILE A 123 -9.11 -0.72 -1.64
N CYS A 124 -10.39 -0.40 -1.79
CA CYS A 124 -11.12 0.56 -0.95
C CYS A 124 -10.39 1.90 -0.88
N ARG A 125 -9.80 2.24 0.28
CA ARG A 125 -8.96 3.44 0.41
C ARG A 125 -7.87 3.50 -0.65
N GLY A 126 -7.25 2.37 -1.00
CA GLY A 126 -6.26 2.31 -2.07
C GLY A 126 -6.81 2.75 -3.41
N ALA A 127 -8.08 2.46 -3.70
CA ALA A 127 -8.75 2.95 -4.89
C ALA A 127 -8.95 4.49 -4.83
N GLN A 128 -9.20 5.05 -3.66
CA GLN A 128 -9.26 6.51 -3.47
C GLN A 128 -7.91 7.16 -3.76
N VAL A 129 -6.83 6.60 -3.24
CA VAL A 129 -5.46 7.09 -3.51
C VAL A 129 -5.18 7.10 -5.01
N LEU A 130 -5.52 6.01 -5.68
CA LEU A 130 -5.33 5.87 -7.12
C LEU A 130 -6.14 6.92 -7.89
N ASN A 131 -7.40 7.10 -7.55
CA ASN A 131 -8.26 8.09 -8.20
C ASN A 131 -7.74 9.52 -8.01
N VAL A 132 -7.30 9.87 -6.81
CA VAL A 132 -6.76 11.20 -6.51
C VAL A 132 -5.47 11.43 -7.31
N ALA A 133 -4.58 10.46 -7.37
CA ALA A 133 -3.31 10.57 -8.08
C ALA A 133 -3.47 10.67 -9.60
N MET A 134 -4.51 10.07 -10.14
CA MET A 134 -4.76 10.09 -11.58
C MET A 134 -5.67 11.23 -12.05
N GLY A 135 -6.19 12.01 -11.13
CA GLY A 135 -7.11 13.10 -11.42
C GLY A 135 -8.54 12.65 -11.41
#